data_f6975ad2a94b32b673dda16799ff4350
#
_entry.id   f6975ad2a94b32b673dda16799ff4350
#
_cell.length_a   1.000
_cell.length_b   1.000
_cell.length_c   1.000
_cell.angle_alpha   90.00
_cell.angle_beta   90.00
_cell.angle_gamma   90.00
#
_symmetry.space_group_name_H-M   'P 1'
#
loop_
_entity.id
_entity.type
_entity.pdbx_description
1 polymer ?
#
loop_
_entity_poly.entity_id
_entity_poly.type
_entity_poly.pdbx_seq_one_letter_code
_entity_poly.pdbx_strand_id
1 'polypeptide(L)'
;MPARLEGLHDHTPQPAPTKPRPPPDDKVSFLCDVHYEALDRKLTDLEIAGIVHAMIIGGLETTQYALEEQAQLLCENPGTFEHLRTDRAKLRNFVEETMRMRSPTHGLSTRMTSQDEVFQGVDVPAGSLLHVRFGAANVDEEEFSCPFDLDLDREAVTRHVTFSAGPRVCPGANLSRIEQQIAWGVLFDRLEIIEYGADNDWLHQPGIMLGTLRLNLAFRKAETPLSLGTGRNATRS
;
A
#
# COMPACT_ATOMS: atom_id res chain seq x y z
N MET A 1 12.28 -27.13 16.31
CA MET A 1 13.54 -27.23 15.54
C MET A 1 13.60 -25.98 14.67
N PRO A 2 14.58 -25.09 14.82
CA PRO A 2 14.72 -23.94 13.94
C PRO A 2 15.35 -24.41 12.63
N ALA A 3 14.63 -24.22 11.51
CA ALA A 3 15.19 -24.45 10.19
C ALA A 3 16.23 -23.37 9.88
N ARG A 4 17.41 -23.79 9.50
CA ARG A 4 18.56 -22.95 9.19
C ARG A 4 18.27 -22.08 7.97
N LEU A 5 18.39 -20.78 8.12
CA LEU A 5 18.46 -19.78 7.04
C LEU A 5 19.90 -19.71 6.43
N GLU A 6 20.60 -20.81 6.39
CA GLU A 6 22.00 -20.86 5.93
C GLU A 6 22.17 -20.82 4.39
N GLY A 7 21.08 -20.78 3.61
CA GLY A 7 21.16 -20.83 2.15
C GLY A 7 21.06 -19.51 1.40
N LEU A 8 20.77 -18.40 2.08
CA LEU A 8 20.54 -17.10 1.42
C LEU A 8 21.80 -16.25 1.22
N HIS A 9 22.94 -16.66 1.78
CA HIS A 9 24.19 -15.88 1.68
C HIS A 9 25.09 -16.23 0.49
N ASP A 10 24.86 -17.36 -0.22
CA ASP A 10 25.79 -17.86 -1.24
C ASP A 10 25.47 -17.42 -2.69
N HIS A 11 24.47 -16.56 -2.90
CA HIS A 11 24.09 -16.11 -4.26
C HIS A 11 24.28 -14.63 -4.54
N THR A 12 25.06 -13.90 -3.73
CA THR A 12 25.52 -12.58 -4.17
C THR A 12 26.65 -12.75 -5.18
N PRO A 13 26.46 -12.38 -6.46
CA PRO A 13 27.55 -12.35 -7.41
C PRO A 13 28.64 -11.41 -6.87
N GLN A 14 29.88 -11.90 -6.71
CA GLN A 14 31.00 -11.01 -6.42
C GLN A 14 31.09 -9.98 -7.55
N PRO A 15 31.04 -8.67 -7.25
CA PRO A 15 31.20 -7.67 -8.27
C PRO A 15 32.60 -7.78 -8.88
N ALA A 16 32.67 -7.88 -10.21
CA ALA A 16 33.93 -7.75 -10.93
C ALA A 16 34.60 -6.40 -10.57
N PRO A 17 35.94 -6.34 -10.47
CA PRO A 17 36.65 -5.09 -10.15
C PRO A 17 36.44 -4.08 -11.29
N THR A 18 35.50 -3.18 -11.11
CA THR A 18 35.25 -2.07 -12.01
C THR A 18 35.88 -0.81 -11.44
N LYS A 19 36.47 0.04 -12.34
CA LYS A 19 36.96 1.39 -12.01
C LYS A 19 35.93 2.13 -11.15
N PRO A 20 36.35 2.93 -10.14
CA PRO A 20 35.44 3.68 -9.30
C PRO A 20 34.53 4.56 -10.17
N ARG A 21 33.29 4.17 -10.33
CA ARG A 21 32.23 5.06 -10.80
C ARG A 21 31.88 5.98 -9.62
N PRO A 22 31.56 7.27 -9.91
CA PRO A 22 30.94 8.08 -8.88
C PRO A 22 29.71 7.30 -8.35
N PRO A 23 29.44 7.34 -7.03
CA PRO A 23 28.32 6.61 -6.47
C PRO A 23 27.05 7.00 -7.24
N PRO A 24 26.26 6.03 -7.70
CA PRO A 24 25.01 6.33 -8.38
C PRO A 24 24.10 7.09 -7.42
N ASP A 25 23.32 8.04 -7.95
CA ASP A 25 22.30 8.77 -7.19
C ASP A 25 21.09 7.84 -6.98
N ASP A 26 21.28 6.81 -6.17
CA ASP A 26 20.26 5.81 -5.80
C ASP A 26 20.12 5.69 -4.29
N LYS A 27 19.04 5.01 -3.86
CA LYS A 27 18.69 4.87 -2.45
C LYS A 27 19.71 4.06 -1.64
N VAL A 28 20.35 3.07 -2.24
CA VAL A 28 21.36 2.25 -1.55
C VAL A 28 22.60 3.07 -1.28
N SER A 29 23.09 3.82 -2.29
CA SER A 29 24.21 4.75 -2.14
C SER A 29 23.92 5.80 -1.07
N PHE A 30 22.70 6.36 -1.06
CA PHE A 30 22.27 7.27 -0.01
C PHE A 30 22.36 6.61 1.39
N LEU A 31 21.84 5.38 1.55
CA LEU A 31 21.88 4.68 2.83
C LEU A 31 23.31 4.37 3.30
N CYS A 32 24.25 4.11 2.39
CA CYS A 32 25.66 3.92 2.73
C CYS A 32 26.34 5.18 3.28
N ASP A 33 25.86 6.35 2.88
CA ASP A 33 26.47 7.61 3.26
C ASP A 33 25.75 8.36 4.38
N VAL A 34 24.48 8.03 4.63
CA VAL A 34 23.70 8.70 5.67
C VAL A 34 24.27 8.50 7.07
N HIS A 35 24.41 9.58 7.81
CA HIS A 35 24.73 9.54 9.23
C HIS A 35 23.43 9.36 10.04
N TYR A 36 23.35 8.30 10.84
CA TYR A 36 22.19 8.02 11.67
C TYR A 36 22.35 8.71 13.04
N GLU A 37 21.72 9.86 13.18
CA GLU A 37 21.90 10.77 14.34
C GLU A 37 21.62 10.10 15.69
N ALA A 38 20.60 9.23 15.77
CA ALA A 38 20.21 8.57 17.02
C ALA A 38 21.31 7.65 17.59
N LEU A 39 22.24 7.19 16.77
CA LEU A 39 23.35 6.32 17.17
C LEU A 39 24.71 6.97 16.92
N ASP A 40 24.74 8.19 16.43
CA ASP A 40 25.94 8.96 16.07
C ASP A 40 26.93 8.18 15.19
N ARG A 41 26.44 7.45 14.19
CA ARG A 41 27.23 6.66 13.26
C ARG A 41 26.53 6.44 11.93
N LYS A 42 27.26 5.97 10.93
CA LYS A 42 26.66 5.42 9.70
C LYS A 42 25.94 4.10 9.98
N LEU A 43 25.02 3.78 9.08
CA LEU A 43 24.36 2.47 9.08
C LEU A 43 25.37 1.35 8.77
N THR A 44 25.19 0.20 9.39
CA THR A 44 25.92 -1.01 9.05
C THR A 44 25.33 -1.66 7.80
N ASP A 45 26.10 -2.49 7.11
CA ASP A 45 25.62 -3.23 5.93
C ASP A 45 24.37 -4.06 6.23
N LEU A 46 24.27 -4.65 7.43
CA LEU A 46 23.11 -5.42 7.85
C LEU A 46 21.86 -4.53 8.04
N GLU A 47 22.03 -3.35 8.59
CA GLU A 47 20.92 -2.37 8.72
C GLU A 47 20.45 -1.87 7.35
N ILE A 48 21.39 -1.58 6.43
CA ILE A 48 21.08 -1.20 5.05
C ILE A 48 20.32 -2.33 4.35
N ALA A 49 20.82 -3.57 4.45
CA ALA A 49 20.16 -4.74 3.89
C ALA A 49 18.76 -4.92 4.47
N GLY A 50 18.57 -4.73 5.78
CA GLY A 50 17.28 -4.79 6.45
C GLY A 50 16.30 -3.72 5.95
N ILE A 51 16.76 -2.48 5.74
CA ILE A 51 15.95 -1.39 5.20
C ILE A 51 15.53 -1.71 3.76
N VAL A 52 16.46 -2.11 2.90
CA VAL A 52 16.17 -2.46 1.50
C VAL A 52 15.19 -3.62 1.42
N HIS A 53 15.38 -4.66 2.23
CA HIS A 53 14.47 -5.79 2.32
C HIS A 53 13.05 -5.36 2.75
N ALA A 54 12.95 -4.51 3.77
CA ALA A 54 11.66 -3.98 4.22
C ALA A 54 10.96 -3.15 3.14
N MET A 55 11.71 -2.35 2.36
CA MET A 55 11.17 -1.59 1.23
C MET A 55 10.63 -2.50 0.12
N ILE A 56 11.33 -3.58 -0.21
CA ILE A 56 10.91 -4.55 -1.24
C ILE A 56 9.63 -5.26 -0.79
N ILE A 57 9.62 -5.85 0.40
CA ILE A 57 8.45 -6.58 0.90
C ILE A 57 7.26 -5.65 1.08
N GLY A 58 7.47 -4.49 1.71
CA GLY A 58 6.39 -3.54 1.98
C GLY A 58 5.78 -2.92 0.73
N GLY A 59 6.54 -2.78 -0.35
CA GLY A 59 6.10 -2.13 -1.58
C GLY A 59 5.55 -3.07 -2.66
N LEU A 60 5.78 -4.38 -2.54
CA LEU A 60 5.43 -5.31 -3.61
C LEU A 60 3.95 -5.73 -3.54
N GLU A 61 3.56 -6.44 -2.50
CA GLU A 61 2.23 -7.05 -2.40
C GLU A 61 1.14 -6.06 -1.98
N THR A 62 1.43 -5.17 -1.03
CA THR A 62 0.40 -4.29 -0.44
C THR A 62 -0.20 -3.33 -1.45
N THR A 63 0.62 -2.70 -2.29
CA THR A 63 0.13 -1.79 -3.33
C THR A 63 -0.56 -2.55 -4.46
N GLN A 64 -0.08 -3.76 -4.80
CA GLN A 64 -0.75 -4.64 -5.75
C GLN A 64 -2.16 -4.97 -5.27
N TYR A 65 -2.32 -5.46 -4.05
CA TYR A 65 -3.64 -5.80 -3.49
C TYR A 65 -4.55 -4.59 -3.37
N ALA A 66 -4.01 -3.40 -3.03
CA ALA A 66 -4.81 -2.19 -3.06
C ALA A 66 -5.38 -1.89 -4.45
N LEU A 67 -4.58 -2.06 -5.52
CA LEU A 67 -5.04 -1.87 -6.90
C LEU A 67 -6.05 -2.95 -7.32
N GLU A 68 -5.86 -4.20 -6.88
CA GLU A 68 -6.81 -5.30 -7.13
C GLU A 68 -8.17 -5.02 -6.48
N GLU A 69 -8.21 -4.60 -5.21
CA GLU A 69 -9.44 -4.27 -4.50
C GLU A 69 -10.13 -3.04 -5.12
N GLN A 70 -9.36 -2.06 -5.58
CA GLN A 70 -9.88 -0.91 -6.32
C GLN A 70 -10.52 -1.34 -7.65
N ALA A 71 -9.87 -2.25 -8.38
CA ALA A 71 -10.42 -2.79 -9.62
C ALA A 71 -11.72 -3.55 -9.38
N GLN A 72 -11.81 -4.34 -8.31
CA GLN A 72 -13.04 -5.04 -7.93
C GLN A 72 -14.15 -4.06 -7.59
N LEU A 73 -13.89 -3.03 -6.77
CA LEU A 73 -14.87 -2.01 -6.45
C LEU A 73 -15.37 -1.26 -7.69
N LEU A 74 -14.51 -1.02 -8.68
CA LEU A 74 -14.92 -0.40 -9.95
C LEU A 74 -15.77 -1.34 -10.81
N CYS A 75 -15.48 -2.64 -10.81
CA CYS A 75 -16.35 -3.62 -11.48
C CYS A 75 -17.73 -3.74 -10.79
N GLU A 76 -17.77 -3.66 -9.48
CA GLU A 76 -19.01 -3.68 -8.70
C GLU A 76 -19.80 -2.37 -8.81
N ASN A 77 -19.12 -1.26 -9.15
CA ASN A 77 -19.69 0.08 -9.26
C ASN A 77 -19.32 0.73 -10.62
N PRO A 78 -19.84 0.23 -11.75
CA PRO A 78 -19.42 0.68 -13.09
C PRO A 78 -19.66 2.17 -13.34
N GLY A 79 -20.68 2.77 -12.72
CA GLY A 79 -20.89 4.21 -12.75
C GLY A 79 -19.75 5.03 -12.15
N THR A 80 -19.06 4.48 -11.16
CA THR A 80 -17.88 5.10 -10.57
C THR A 80 -16.70 5.14 -11.53
N PHE A 81 -16.51 4.07 -12.32
CA PHE A 81 -15.47 4.06 -13.34
C PHE A 81 -15.65 5.18 -14.36
N GLU A 82 -16.84 5.32 -14.93
CA GLU A 82 -17.13 6.39 -15.91
C GLU A 82 -17.04 7.79 -15.27
N HIS A 83 -17.51 7.94 -14.03
CA HIS A 83 -17.39 9.22 -13.31
C HIS A 83 -15.93 9.61 -13.14
N LEU A 84 -15.08 8.72 -12.64
CA LEU A 84 -13.66 8.97 -12.45
C LEU A 84 -12.88 9.13 -13.76
N ARG A 85 -13.35 8.51 -14.84
CA ARG A 85 -12.79 8.70 -16.18
C ARG A 85 -12.99 10.13 -16.68
N THR A 86 -14.13 10.73 -16.40
CA THR A 86 -14.51 12.07 -16.84
C THR A 86 -14.12 13.17 -15.85
N ASP A 87 -14.19 12.92 -14.56
CA ASP A 87 -13.81 13.83 -13.48
C ASP A 87 -12.70 13.24 -12.58
N ARG A 88 -11.49 13.71 -12.80
CA ARG A 88 -10.31 13.28 -12.03
C ARG A 88 -10.21 13.93 -10.65
N ALA A 89 -11.00 14.93 -10.34
CA ALA A 89 -10.94 15.61 -9.05
C ALA A 89 -11.22 14.66 -7.89
N LYS A 90 -12.02 13.61 -8.14
CA LYS A 90 -12.39 12.59 -7.15
C LYS A 90 -11.41 11.41 -7.05
N LEU A 91 -10.40 11.33 -7.91
CA LEU A 91 -9.46 10.20 -7.93
C LEU A 91 -8.72 10.01 -6.61
N ARG A 92 -8.31 11.09 -5.97
CA ARG A 92 -7.67 11.02 -4.65
C ARG A 92 -8.62 10.42 -3.61
N ASN A 93 -9.86 10.91 -3.56
CA ASN A 93 -10.85 10.40 -2.61
C ASN A 93 -11.20 8.94 -2.89
N PHE A 94 -11.28 8.53 -4.16
CA PHE A 94 -11.45 7.13 -4.54
C PHE A 94 -10.34 6.23 -3.97
N VAL A 95 -9.08 6.64 -4.10
CA VAL A 95 -7.94 5.88 -3.55
C VAL A 95 -8.04 5.76 -2.03
N GLU A 96 -8.32 6.85 -1.32
CA GLU A 96 -8.43 6.81 0.15
C GLU A 96 -9.65 5.99 0.60
N GLU A 97 -10.81 6.19 -0.03
CA GLU A 97 -12.05 5.50 0.35
C GLU A 97 -11.98 3.99 0.10
N THR A 98 -11.39 3.60 -1.01
CA THR A 98 -11.19 2.17 -1.30
C THR A 98 -10.20 1.52 -0.33
N MET A 99 -9.12 2.22 0.04
CA MET A 99 -8.21 1.74 1.07
C MET A 99 -8.87 1.67 2.45
N ARG A 100 -9.80 2.57 2.76
CA ARG A 100 -10.61 2.49 3.97
C ARG A 100 -11.48 1.23 3.97
N MET A 101 -12.29 1.05 2.95
CA MET A 101 -13.26 -0.05 2.85
C MET A 101 -12.60 -1.41 2.73
N ARG A 102 -11.52 -1.49 1.93
CA ARG A 102 -10.82 -2.72 1.57
C ARG A 102 -9.32 -2.55 1.77
N SER A 103 -8.93 -2.41 3.04
CA SER A 103 -7.53 -2.30 3.43
C SER A 103 -6.76 -3.54 2.96
N PRO A 104 -5.69 -3.42 2.18
CA PRO A 104 -4.90 -4.57 1.74
C PRO A 104 -4.25 -5.33 2.90
N THR A 105 -4.14 -4.68 4.05
CA THR A 105 -3.66 -5.29 5.29
C THR A 105 -4.73 -5.14 6.37
N HIS A 106 -5.39 -6.23 6.73
CA HIS A 106 -6.49 -6.21 7.70
C HIS A 106 -6.05 -6.17 9.17
N GLY A 107 -4.80 -6.55 9.46
CA GLY A 107 -4.34 -6.63 10.84
C GLY A 107 -2.91 -7.16 10.95
N LEU A 108 -1.93 -6.39 10.51
CA LEU A 108 -0.52 -6.79 10.56
C LEU A 108 0.08 -6.72 11.98
N SER A 109 -0.56 -6.00 12.88
CA SER A 109 0.05 -5.61 14.14
C SER A 109 -0.43 -6.47 15.29
N THR A 110 0.40 -7.43 15.70
CA THR A 110 0.26 -8.07 17.01
C THR A 110 1.02 -7.26 18.04
N ARG A 111 0.39 -7.03 19.19
CA ARG A 111 0.97 -6.36 20.37
C ARG A 111 0.87 -7.27 21.56
N MET A 112 1.72 -7.05 22.54
CA MET A 112 1.62 -7.70 23.85
C MET A 112 1.49 -6.61 24.91
N THR A 113 0.54 -6.77 25.82
CA THR A 113 0.38 -5.85 26.94
C THR A 113 1.56 -5.99 27.88
N SER A 114 2.15 -4.86 28.27
CA SER A 114 3.26 -4.82 29.24
C SER A 114 2.77 -4.77 30.69
N GLN A 115 1.52 -4.42 30.89
CA GLN A 115 0.83 -4.30 32.19
C GLN A 115 -0.64 -4.63 32.00
N ASP A 116 -1.37 -4.76 33.11
CA ASP A 116 -2.83 -4.91 33.08
C ASP A 116 -3.46 -3.63 32.49
N GLU A 117 -4.39 -3.81 31.57
CA GLU A 117 -5.08 -2.71 30.87
C GLU A 117 -6.59 -2.95 30.86
N VAL A 118 -7.37 -1.89 30.65
CA VAL A 118 -8.81 -1.98 30.45
C VAL A 118 -9.16 -1.34 29.10
N PHE A 119 -9.69 -2.15 28.18
CA PHE A 119 -10.18 -1.67 26.88
C PHE A 119 -11.69 -1.72 26.84
N GLN A 120 -12.35 -0.57 26.82
CA GLN A 120 -13.82 -0.45 26.79
C GLN A 120 -14.53 -1.34 27.82
N GLY A 121 -14.01 -1.37 29.05
CA GLY A 121 -14.58 -2.15 30.16
C GLY A 121 -14.19 -3.63 30.16
N VAL A 122 -13.31 -4.07 29.27
CA VAL A 122 -12.75 -5.43 29.25
C VAL A 122 -11.37 -5.42 29.91
N ASP A 123 -11.20 -6.20 30.97
CA ASP A 123 -9.93 -6.39 31.64
C ASP A 123 -8.99 -7.24 30.77
N VAL A 124 -7.81 -6.72 30.46
CA VAL A 124 -6.80 -7.39 29.65
C VAL A 124 -5.51 -7.48 30.48
N PRO A 125 -5.16 -8.69 30.98
CA PRO A 125 -3.97 -8.88 31.78
C PRO A 125 -2.66 -8.58 31.04
N ALA A 126 -1.62 -8.27 31.79
CA ALA A 126 -0.26 -8.19 31.27
C ALA A 126 0.15 -9.51 30.56
N GLY A 127 0.88 -9.39 29.46
CA GLY A 127 1.28 -10.55 28.62
C GLY A 127 0.20 -11.02 27.63
N SER A 128 -0.98 -10.38 27.58
CA SER A 128 -2.01 -10.71 26.60
C SER A 128 -1.58 -10.31 25.19
N LEU A 129 -1.87 -11.19 24.22
CA LEU A 129 -1.65 -10.87 22.80
C LEU A 129 -2.87 -10.15 22.23
N LEU A 130 -2.63 -8.98 21.68
CA LEU A 130 -3.61 -8.14 21.01
C LEU A 130 -3.38 -8.18 19.51
N HIS A 131 -4.44 -8.44 18.75
CA HIS A 131 -4.40 -8.33 17.29
C HIS A 131 -5.14 -7.05 16.86
N VAL A 132 -4.39 -6.05 16.41
CA VAL A 132 -4.97 -4.78 15.96
C VAL A 132 -5.56 -4.97 14.56
N ARG A 133 -6.88 -4.84 14.43
CA ARG A 133 -7.65 -5.09 13.21
C ARG A 133 -7.95 -3.78 12.49
N PHE A 134 -7.06 -3.35 11.60
CA PHE A 134 -7.22 -2.11 10.82
C PHE A 134 -8.47 -2.12 9.95
N GLY A 135 -8.76 -3.27 9.29
CA GLY A 135 -9.95 -3.40 8.45
C GLY A 135 -11.25 -3.22 9.22
N ALA A 136 -11.33 -3.68 10.48
CA ALA A 136 -12.50 -3.45 11.32
C ALA A 136 -12.63 -1.98 11.75
N ALA A 137 -11.52 -1.36 12.17
CA ALA A 137 -11.51 0.04 12.58
C ALA A 137 -11.89 0.99 11.42
N ASN A 138 -11.55 0.63 10.19
CA ASN A 138 -11.85 1.42 9.00
C ASN A 138 -13.33 1.39 8.58
N VAL A 139 -14.12 0.47 9.13
CA VAL A 139 -15.56 0.34 8.89
C VAL A 139 -16.38 0.46 10.18
N ASP A 140 -15.79 1.08 11.19
CA ASP A 140 -16.48 1.38 12.45
C ASP A 140 -17.54 2.47 12.22
N GLU A 141 -18.80 2.18 12.57
CA GLU A 141 -19.94 3.10 12.39
C GLU A 141 -19.86 4.33 13.31
N GLU A 142 -19.13 4.24 14.42
CA GLU A 142 -18.88 5.39 15.31
C GLU A 142 -17.94 6.40 14.68
N GLU A 143 -17.08 5.95 13.74
CA GLU A 143 -16.09 6.79 13.06
C GLU A 143 -16.52 7.18 11.63
N PHE A 144 -17.15 6.26 10.91
CA PHE A 144 -17.53 6.44 9.50
C PHE A 144 -19.01 6.12 9.30
N SER A 145 -19.82 7.11 8.97
CA SER A 145 -21.24 6.91 8.63
C SER A 145 -21.36 6.07 7.35
N CYS A 146 -22.33 5.14 7.31
CA CYS A 146 -22.52 4.23 6.17
C CYS A 146 -21.20 3.62 5.69
N PRO A 147 -20.47 2.89 6.55
CA PRO A 147 -19.06 2.54 6.31
C PRO A 147 -18.85 1.57 5.15
N PHE A 148 -19.89 0.90 4.67
CA PHE A 148 -19.84 -0.05 3.55
C PHE A 148 -20.25 0.57 2.20
N ASP A 149 -20.66 1.84 2.18
CA ASP A 149 -20.98 2.56 0.96
C ASP A 149 -19.73 3.23 0.40
N LEU A 150 -19.50 3.06 -0.90
CA LEU A 150 -18.42 3.75 -1.62
C LEU A 150 -18.81 5.22 -1.84
N ASP A 151 -18.26 6.10 -1.04
CA ASP A 151 -18.57 7.53 -1.05
C ASP A 151 -17.34 8.36 -1.43
N LEU A 152 -17.33 8.86 -2.69
CA LEU A 152 -16.24 9.69 -3.20
C LEU A 152 -16.24 11.11 -2.61
N ASP A 153 -17.29 11.48 -1.90
CA ASP A 153 -17.43 12.77 -1.23
C ASP A 153 -17.28 12.69 0.29
N ARG A 154 -16.90 11.50 0.80
CA ARG A 154 -16.72 11.28 2.23
C ARG A 154 -15.78 12.30 2.83
N GLU A 155 -16.30 13.03 3.81
CA GLU A 155 -15.48 13.92 4.62
C GLU A 155 -14.48 13.12 5.48
N ALA A 156 -13.31 13.68 5.70
CA ALA A 156 -12.27 13.11 6.55
C ALA A 156 -11.89 11.64 6.21
N VAL A 157 -12.02 11.24 4.94
CA VAL A 157 -11.70 9.89 4.46
C VAL A 157 -10.28 9.43 4.86
N THR A 158 -9.34 10.37 4.99
CA THR A 158 -7.94 10.11 5.38
C THR A 158 -7.76 9.72 6.84
N ARG A 159 -8.83 9.70 7.66
CA ARG A 159 -8.78 9.23 9.06
C ARG A 159 -8.68 7.72 9.19
N HIS A 160 -8.86 6.99 8.08
CA HIS A 160 -8.66 5.54 8.09
C HIS A 160 -7.25 5.15 8.55
N VAL A 161 -7.14 4.00 9.19
CA VAL A 161 -5.87 3.49 9.76
C VAL A 161 -5.21 2.40 8.92
N THR A 162 -5.48 2.33 7.63
CA THR A 162 -4.88 1.37 6.68
C THR A 162 -3.35 1.41 6.71
N PHE A 163 -2.79 2.59 6.88
CA PHE A 163 -1.34 2.80 7.00
C PHE A 163 -0.84 2.78 8.44
N SER A 164 -1.64 2.27 9.39
CA SER A 164 -1.37 2.36 10.83
C SER A 164 -1.38 3.81 11.34
N ALA A 165 -1.00 4.01 12.60
CA ALA A 165 -0.94 5.32 13.25
C ALA A 165 0.21 5.39 14.25
N GLY A 166 0.55 6.63 14.68
CA GLY A 166 1.59 6.89 15.66
C GLY A 166 3.01 6.58 15.16
N PRO A 167 3.94 6.17 16.06
CA PRO A 167 5.35 5.97 15.70
C PRO A 167 5.62 4.85 14.69
N ARG A 168 4.61 4.02 14.42
CA ARG A 168 4.68 2.90 13.48
C ARG A 168 3.86 3.11 12.21
N VAL A 169 3.54 4.36 11.89
CA VAL A 169 2.90 4.69 10.61
C VAL A 169 3.75 4.19 9.45
N CYS A 170 3.08 3.71 8.39
CA CYS A 170 3.76 3.19 7.21
C CYS A 170 4.65 4.26 6.55
N PRO A 171 5.96 4.04 6.41
CA PRO A 171 6.84 5.02 5.77
C PRO A 171 6.56 5.17 4.27
N GLY A 172 5.98 4.14 3.63
CA GLY A 172 5.59 4.13 2.21
C GLY A 172 4.22 4.73 1.91
N ALA A 173 3.48 5.23 2.93
CA ALA A 173 2.10 5.68 2.75
C ALA A 173 1.91 6.71 1.64
N ASN A 174 2.80 7.69 1.54
CA ASN A 174 2.72 8.71 0.49
C ASN A 174 3.08 8.15 -0.89
N LEU A 175 4.09 7.28 -0.97
CA LEU A 175 4.49 6.63 -2.21
C LEU A 175 3.34 5.75 -2.76
N SER A 176 2.77 4.90 -1.92
CA SER A 176 1.66 4.03 -2.30
C SER A 176 0.45 4.83 -2.83
N ARG A 177 0.10 5.94 -2.19
CA ARG A 177 -0.98 6.83 -2.65
C ARG A 177 -0.70 7.41 -4.04
N ILE A 178 0.53 7.84 -4.27
CA ILE A 178 0.95 8.41 -5.57
C ILE A 178 0.94 7.33 -6.64
N GLU A 179 1.47 6.15 -6.36
CA GLU A 179 1.48 5.01 -7.29
C GLU A 179 0.07 4.62 -7.73
N GLN A 180 -0.86 4.49 -6.79
CA GLN A 180 -2.25 4.16 -7.07
C GLN A 180 -2.94 5.25 -7.91
N GLN A 181 -2.75 6.53 -7.58
CA GLN A 181 -3.32 7.64 -8.35
C GLN A 181 -2.76 7.69 -9.78
N ILE A 182 -1.46 7.48 -9.96
CA ILE A 182 -0.84 7.44 -11.29
C ILE A 182 -1.36 6.24 -12.09
N ALA A 183 -1.40 5.06 -11.47
CA ALA A 183 -1.87 3.84 -12.13
C ALA A 183 -3.31 4.01 -12.64
N TRP A 184 -4.22 4.43 -11.78
CA TRP A 184 -5.61 4.67 -12.18
C TRP A 184 -5.74 5.84 -13.15
N GLY A 185 -4.98 6.92 -12.99
CA GLY A 185 -4.95 8.00 -13.95
C GLY A 185 -4.64 7.51 -15.37
N VAL A 186 -3.61 6.67 -15.51
CA VAL A 186 -3.22 6.08 -16.80
C VAL A 186 -4.28 5.08 -17.32
N LEU A 187 -4.85 4.26 -16.44
CA LEU A 187 -5.87 3.28 -16.84
C LEU A 187 -7.15 3.98 -17.33
N PHE A 188 -7.62 4.97 -16.64
CA PHE A 188 -8.80 5.76 -17.06
C PHE A 188 -8.59 6.50 -18.37
N ASP A 189 -7.36 6.91 -18.72
CA ASP A 189 -7.06 7.51 -20.02
C ASP A 189 -7.12 6.50 -21.16
N ARG A 190 -6.81 5.23 -20.86
CA ARG A 190 -6.63 4.17 -21.87
C ARG A 190 -7.82 3.23 -21.99
N LEU A 191 -8.66 3.14 -20.98
CA LEU A 191 -9.76 2.21 -20.90
C LEU A 191 -11.10 2.95 -20.88
N GLU A 192 -12.11 2.39 -21.52
CA GLU A 192 -13.49 2.86 -21.45
C GLU A 192 -14.28 2.15 -20.35
N ILE A 193 -13.96 0.89 -20.10
CA ILE A 193 -14.64 0.05 -19.13
C ILE A 193 -13.69 -1.05 -18.65
N ILE A 194 -13.89 -1.46 -17.41
CA ILE A 194 -13.37 -2.72 -16.86
C ILE A 194 -14.53 -3.54 -16.29
N GLU A 195 -14.45 -4.85 -16.43
CA GLU A 195 -15.44 -5.80 -15.94
C GLU A 195 -14.71 -7.03 -15.42
N TYR A 196 -15.40 -7.87 -14.66
CA TYR A 196 -14.85 -9.16 -14.31
C TYR A 196 -14.69 -10.05 -15.53
N GLY A 197 -13.50 -10.61 -15.71
CA GLY A 197 -13.23 -11.65 -16.68
C GLY A 197 -13.71 -13.03 -16.20
N ALA A 198 -13.44 -14.04 -17.00
CA ALA A 198 -13.69 -15.44 -16.63
C ALA A 198 -12.61 -15.98 -15.67
N ASP A 199 -12.92 -17.09 -15.00
CA ASP A 199 -11.96 -17.87 -14.20
C ASP A 199 -11.32 -17.10 -13.03
N ASN A 200 -12.06 -16.20 -12.40
CA ASN A 200 -11.65 -15.57 -11.15
C ASN A 200 -11.62 -16.57 -10.00
N ASP A 201 -10.64 -16.43 -9.12
CA ASP A 201 -10.56 -17.18 -7.88
C ASP A 201 -10.68 -16.19 -6.71
N TRP A 202 -11.86 -16.18 -6.10
CA TRP A 202 -12.23 -15.25 -5.03
C TRP A 202 -11.68 -15.64 -3.66
N LEU A 203 -10.97 -16.75 -3.56
CA LEU A 203 -10.30 -17.09 -2.32
C LEU A 203 -9.20 -16.07 -2.05
N HIS A 204 -9.24 -15.49 -0.87
CA HIS A 204 -8.16 -14.66 -0.40
C HIS A 204 -6.98 -15.52 0.05
N GLN A 205 -5.79 -14.97 -0.10
CA GLN A 205 -4.60 -15.60 0.45
C GLN A 205 -4.75 -15.76 1.97
N PRO A 206 -4.35 -16.91 2.53
CA PRO A 206 -4.40 -17.09 3.97
C PRO A 206 -3.44 -16.13 4.67
N GLY A 207 -3.93 -15.46 5.71
CA GLY A 207 -3.10 -14.55 6.51
C GLY A 207 -3.75 -13.21 6.81
N ILE A 208 -2.92 -12.19 6.87
CA ILE A 208 -3.28 -10.83 7.25
C ILE A 208 -3.49 -9.90 6.05
N MET A 209 -3.12 -10.37 4.85
CA MET A 209 -3.27 -9.63 3.61
C MET A 209 -4.62 -9.93 2.96
N LEU A 210 -5.22 -8.91 2.37
CA LEU A 210 -6.43 -9.04 1.57
C LEU A 210 -6.05 -8.97 0.09
N GLY A 211 -5.90 -10.10 -0.54
CA GLY A 211 -5.64 -10.22 -1.97
C GLY A 211 -6.27 -11.49 -2.51
N THR A 212 -6.93 -11.42 -3.63
CA THR A 212 -7.50 -12.58 -4.30
C THR A 212 -6.42 -13.46 -4.92
N LEU A 213 -6.63 -14.78 -4.97
CA LEU A 213 -5.66 -15.68 -5.59
C LEU A 213 -5.51 -15.41 -7.09
N ARG A 214 -6.58 -14.99 -7.73
CA ARG A 214 -6.56 -14.62 -9.15
C ARG A 214 -7.71 -13.67 -9.48
N LEU A 215 -7.35 -12.48 -9.97
CA LEU A 215 -8.29 -11.50 -10.52
C LEU A 215 -8.04 -11.35 -12.03
N ASN A 216 -8.96 -11.85 -12.83
CA ASN A 216 -8.99 -11.65 -14.28
C ASN A 216 -9.98 -10.54 -14.60
N LEU A 217 -9.55 -9.56 -15.35
CA LEU A 217 -10.36 -8.44 -15.80
C LEU A 217 -10.52 -8.47 -17.33
N ALA A 218 -11.73 -8.25 -17.79
CA ALA A 218 -12.03 -7.88 -19.17
C ALA A 218 -12.06 -6.36 -19.28
N PHE A 219 -11.58 -5.82 -20.38
CA PHE A 219 -11.56 -4.37 -20.58
C PHE A 219 -11.74 -4.01 -22.04
N ARG A 220 -12.27 -2.82 -22.28
CA ARG A 220 -12.32 -2.19 -23.62
C ARG A 220 -11.38 -0.99 -23.64
N LYS A 221 -10.55 -0.91 -24.66
CA LYS A 221 -9.67 0.24 -24.88
C LYS A 221 -10.47 1.43 -25.36
N ALA A 222 -10.11 2.63 -24.88
CA ALA A 222 -10.63 3.86 -25.39
C ALA A 222 -10.18 4.08 -26.85
N GLU A 223 -11.10 4.44 -27.73
CA GLU A 223 -10.78 4.76 -29.12
C GLU A 223 -9.89 6.01 -29.22
N THR A 224 -10.16 6.99 -28.36
CA THR A 224 -9.33 8.19 -28.22
C THR A 224 -8.91 8.30 -26.75
N PRO A 225 -7.61 8.22 -26.42
CA PRO A 225 -7.15 8.49 -25.07
C PRO A 225 -7.55 9.91 -24.64
N LEU A 226 -8.12 10.04 -23.45
CA LEU A 226 -8.37 11.35 -22.86
C LEU A 226 -7.00 11.95 -22.52
N SER A 227 -6.56 12.91 -23.33
CA SER A 227 -5.37 13.70 -23.00
C SER A 227 -5.75 14.72 -21.92
N LEU A 228 -5.80 14.29 -20.68
CA LEU A 228 -5.78 15.23 -19.58
C LEU A 228 -4.40 15.86 -19.60
N GLY A 229 -4.34 17.16 -19.92
CA GLY A 229 -3.11 17.91 -20.02
C GLY A 229 -2.23 17.64 -18.81
N THR A 230 -1.15 16.93 -19.04
CA THR A 230 -0.05 16.89 -18.09
C THR A 230 0.44 18.32 -17.99
N GLY A 231 0.08 19.02 -16.93
CA GLY A 231 0.59 20.35 -16.61
C GLY A 231 2.09 20.29 -16.36
N ARG A 232 2.85 20.06 -17.44
CA ARG A 232 4.29 20.28 -17.45
C ARG A 232 4.52 21.74 -17.82
N ASN A 233 4.29 22.63 -16.90
CA ASN A 233 4.96 23.92 -16.89
C ASN A 233 6.16 23.82 -15.94
N ALA A 234 7.15 23.09 -16.38
CA ALA A 234 8.51 23.27 -15.86
C ALA A 234 9.20 24.32 -16.74
N THR A 235 8.93 25.59 -16.52
CA THR A 235 9.84 26.65 -16.94
C THR A 235 11.12 26.51 -16.15
N ARG A 236 12.11 25.90 -16.80
CA ARG A 236 13.51 26.09 -16.40
C ARG A 236 13.86 27.53 -16.79
N SER A 237 14.15 28.35 -15.84
CA SER A 237 14.99 29.54 -15.93
C SER A 237 16.08 29.43 -14.90
#